data_f8fba598cfbdcad48440414596d04be9
#
_entry.id   f8fba598cfbdcad48440414596d04be9
#
_cell.length_a   1.000
_cell.length_b   1.000
_cell.length_c   1.000
_cell.angle_alpha   90.00
_cell.angle_beta   90.00
_cell.angle_gamma   90.00
#
_symmetry.space_group_name_H-M   'P 1'
#
loop_
_entity.id
_entity.type
_entity.pdbx_description
1 polymer ?
#
loop_
_entity_poly.entity_id
_entity_poly.type
_entity_poly.pdbx_seq_one_letter_code
_entity_poly.pdbx_strand_id
1 'polypeptide(L)' 'MANPDQKTILLEQAYEELKAICIKFQDESLATNMEVKTLLRELARVYEKDIDDDYEIDWEV' A
#
# COMPACT_ATOMS: atom_id res chain seq x y z
N MET A 1 16.80 10.01 13.92
CA MET A 1 16.00 10.28 12.97
C MET A 1 16.32 9.66 11.68
N ALA A 2 15.40 9.19 11.04
CA ALA A 2 15.63 8.54 9.80
C ALA A 2 15.89 9.57 8.75
N ASN A 3 16.86 9.32 7.91
CA ASN A 3 17.06 10.26 6.86
C ASN A 3 16.16 9.87 5.69
N PRO A 4 16.00 10.78 4.75
CA PRO A 4 15.09 10.54 3.63
C PRO A 4 15.46 9.30 2.83
N ASP A 5 16.72 9.03 2.72
CA ASP A 5 17.14 7.88 1.94
C ASP A 5 16.66 6.60 2.55
N GLN A 6 16.73 6.50 3.87
CA GLN A 6 16.31 5.30 4.54
C GLN A 6 14.82 5.10 4.35
N LYS A 7 14.05 6.16 4.44
CA LYS A 7 12.62 6.05 4.26
C LYS A 7 12.28 5.60 2.85
N THR A 8 13.01 6.13 1.87
CA THR A 8 12.78 5.75 0.50
C THR A 8 13.09 4.28 0.27
N ILE A 9 14.18 3.81 0.86
CA ILE A 9 14.55 2.41 0.71
C ILE A 9 13.47 1.50 1.30
N LEU A 10 12.99 1.85 2.48
CA LEU A 10 11.96 1.04 3.12
C LEU A 10 10.67 1.08 2.32
N LEU A 11 10.35 2.23 1.75
CA LEU A 11 9.17 2.34 0.94
C LEU A 11 9.26 1.45 -0.29
N GLU A 12 10.41 1.43 -0.93
CA GLU A 12 10.59 0.59 -2.09
C GLU A 12 10.53 -0.88 -1.74
N GLN A 13 11.08 -1.25 -0.59
CA GLN A 13 11.01 -2.62 -0.16
C GLN A 13 9.57 -3.03 0.09
N ALA A 14 8.80 -2.16 0.73
CA ALA A 14 7.40 -2.46 0.98
C ALA A 14 6.64 -2.59 -0.32
N TYR A 15 6.94 -1.74 -1.27
CA TYR A 15 6.29 -1.80 -2.57
C TYR A 15 6.57 -3.13 -3.25
N GLU A 16 7.83 -3.57 -3.24
CA GLU A 16 8.18 -4.82 -3.87
C GLU A 16 7.50 -6.00 -3.18
N GLU A 17 7.43 -5.95 -1.87
CA GLU A 17 6.77 -7.03 -1.16
C GLU A 17 5.28 -7.06 -1.46
N LEU A 18 4.65 -5.90 -1.51
CA LEU A 18 3.24 -5.85 -1.85
C LEU A 18 3.00 -6.34 -3.26
N LYS A 19 3.88 -5.98 -4.16
CA LYS A 19 3.76 -6.43 -5.53
C LYS A 19 3.86 -7.95 -5.61
N ALA A 20 4.80 -8.51 -4.86
CA ALA A 20 4.98 -9.96 -4.87
C ALA A 20 3.75 -10.66 -4.30
N ILE A 21 3.17 -10.09 -3.25
CA ILE A 21 1.97 -10.67 -2.67
C ILE A 21 0.83 -10.65 -3.67
N CYS A 22 0.68 -9.56 -4.39
CA CYS A 22 -0.38 -9.47 -5.38
C CYS A 22 -0.19 -10.48 -6.50
N ILE A 23 1.04 -10.65 -6.94
CA ILE A 23 1.32 -11.61 -7.99
C ILE A 23 1.01 -13.03 -7.51
N LYS A 24 1.42 -13.33 -6.30
CA LYS A 24 1.15 -14.65 -5.74
C LYS A 24 -0.35 -14.88 -5.61
N PHE A 25 -1.07 -13.86 -5.17
CA PHE A 25 -2.51 -13.96 -5.04
C PHE A 25 -3.16 -14.26 -6.38
N GLN A 26 -2.72 -13.56 -7.42
CA GLN A 26 -3.28 -13.80 -8.73
C GLN A 26 -2.96 -15.19 -9.23
N ASP A 27 -1.74 -15.65 -8.96
CA ASP A 27 -1.31 -16.94 -9.43
C ASP A 27 -2.09 -18.06 -8.77
N GLU A 28 -2.36 -17.93 -7.48
CA GLU A 28 -3.03 -18.97 -6.76
C GLU A 28 -4.54 -18.94 -6.94
N SER A 29 -5.11 -17.77 -7.09
CA SER A 29 -6.55 -17.65 -7.18
C SER A 29 -7.05 -17.39 -8.58
N LEU A 30 -6.14 -17.16 -9.52
CA LEU A 30 -6.50 -16.82 -10.88
C LEU A 30 -7.29 -15.53 -10.93
N ALA A 31 -7.04 -14.65 -9.99
CA ALA A 31 -7.75 -13.38 -9.95
C ALA A 31 -7.31 -12.50 -11.11
N THR A 32 -8.23 -11.69 -11.57
CA THR A 32 -7.91 -10.77 -12.66
C THR A 32 -7.25 -9.54 -12.11
N ASN A 33 -6.70 -8.75 -13.02
CA ASN A 33 -6.09 -7.48 -12.61
C ASN A 33 -7.11 -6.59 -11.95
N MET A 34 -8.33 -6.64 -12.42
CA MET A 34 -9.39 -5.84 -11.83
C MET A 34 -9.64 -6.25 -10.39
N GLU A 35 -9.60 -7.53 -10.12
CA GLU A 35 -9.81 -8.01 -8.76
C GLU A 35 -8.68 -7.61 -7.85
N VAL A 36 -7.46 -7.62 -8.35
CA VAL A 36 -6.34 -7.17 -7.55
C VAL A 36 -6.45 -5.69 -7.28
N LYS A 37 -6.88 -4.93 -8.28
CA LYS A 37 -7.06 -3.51 -8.10
C LYS A 37 -8.11 -3.24 -7.03
N THR A 38 -9.16 -4.01 -7.03
CA THR A 38 -10.21 -3.85 -6.03
C THR A 38 -9.67 -4.18 -4.63
N LEU A 39 -8.86 -5.24 -4.55
CA LEU A 39 -8.27 -5.60 -3.27
C LEU A 39 -7.41 -4.46 -2.73
N LEU A 40 -6.61 -3.87 -3.58
CA LEU A 40 -5.74 -2.79 -3.15
C LEU A 40 -6.54 -1.57 -2.76
N ARG A 41 -7.63 -1.33 -3.46
CA ARG A 41 -8.49 -0.20 -3.13
C ARG A 41 -9.12 -0.41 -1.75
N GLU A 42 -9.57 -1.63 -1.48
CA GLU A 42 -10.16 -1.89 -0.18
C GLU A 42 -9.15 -1.72 0.93
N LEU A 43 -7.92 -2.14 0.68
CA LEU A 43 -6.89 -1.97 1.69
C LEU A 43 -6.60 -0.50 1.91
N ALA A 44 -6.57 0.27 0.84
CA ALA A 44 -6.30 1.69 0.97
C ALA A 44 -7.37 2.41 1.77
N ARG A 45 -8.58 1.91 1.71
CA ARG A 45 -9.67 2.55 2.44
C ARG A 45 -9.45 2.50 3.95
N VAL A 46 -8.73 1.50 4.41
CA VAL A 46 -8.44 1.41 5.82
C VAL A 46 -7.69 2.65 6.29
N TYR A 47 -6.74 3.09 5.48
CA TYR A 47 -5.95 4.25 5.84
C TYR A 47 -6.68 5.54 5.54
N GLU A 48 -7.56 5.52 4.58
CA GLU A 48 -8.35 6.69 4.28
C GLU A 48 -9.29 7.02 5.43
N LYS A 49 -9.81 6.01 6.05
CA LYS A 49 -10.71 6.25 7.15
C LYS A 49 -10.00 6.89 8.30
N ASP A 50 -8.81 6.43 8.59
CA ASP A 50 -8.06 7.01 9.66
C ASP A 50 -7.72 8.45 9.38
N ILE A 51 -7.32 8.72 8.17
CA ILE A 51 -6.97 10.06 7.81
C ILE A 51 -8.18 10.96 7.84
N ASP A 52 -9.27 10.43 7.36
CA ASP A 52 -10.48 11.17 7.33
C ASP A 52 -10.83 11.72 8.65
N ASP A 53 -10.46 11.03 9.64
CA ASP A 53 -10.77 11.40 10.91
C ASP A 53 -10.21 12.71 11.20
N ASP A 54 -9.18 13.00 10.90
CA ASP A 54 -8.71 14.21 11.22
C ASP A 54 -7.72 14.68 10.37
N TYR A 55 -7.59 14.76 9.95
CA TYR A 55 -6.98 15.12 9.34
C TYR A 55 -6.10 15.70 9.00
N GLU A 56 -5.77 16.15 8.86
CA GLU A 56 -5.07 16.69 8.50
C GLU A 56 -3.89 16.32 8.41
N ILE A 57 -3.35 16.22 8.16
CA ILE A 57 -2.42 15.81 8.23
C ILE A 57 -1.28 16.08 8.00
N ASP A 58 -0.88 16.26 8.12
CA ASP A 58 0.19 16.56 8.11
C ASP A 58 1.22 15.73 7.85
N TRP A 59 1.09 14.87 7.51
CA TRP A 59 2.10 14.04 7.37
C TRP A 59 3.02 14.34 6.30
N GLU A 60 2.85 15.36 5.87
CA GLU A 60 3.67 15.62 5.09
C GLU A 60 4.73 16.00 5.69
N VAL A 61 4.71 16.16 6.43
CA VAL A 61 5.66 16.48 7.10
C VAL A 61 6.62 15.87 7.19
#